data_4c319444642aec186a7b588f0ea770b1
#
_entry.id   4c319444642aec186a7b588f0ea770b1
#
_cell.length_a   1.000
_cell.length_b   1.000
_cell.length_c   1.000
_cell.angle_alpha   90.00
_cell.angle_beta   90.00
_cell.angle_gamma   90.00
#
_symmetry.space_group_name_H-M   'P 1'
#
loop_
_entity.id
_entity.type
_entity.pdbx_description
1 polymer ?
#
loop_
_entity_poly.entity_id
_entity_poly.type
_entity_poly.pdbx_seq_one_letter_code
_entity_poly.pdbx_strand_id
1 'polypeptide(L)'
;MAKAASSVEVKSESEETIDPVLSMLGVGKHLWKDEPGDKFVERLRCEDLRPPPPFNHRRGSPAENAPESVWRRIENHQGEQFKTATKLPFTYAVEGTGIWFFRNGKRIERKLSRTQVDKAIARCPLASTTEIKDLMDYAYLFGLLMDARIRRHAW
;
A
#
# COMPACT_ATOMS: atom_id res chain seq x y z
N MET A 1 51.49 -6.18 68.08
CA MET A 1 50.67 -5.47 67.08
C MET A 1 50.39 -6.47 65.97
N ALA A 2 49.21 -7.10 66.06
CA ALA A 2 48.79 -8.12 65.11
C ALA A 2 47.67 -7.50 64.22
N LYS A 3 47.88 -7.50 62.93
CA LYS A 3 46.98 -6.99 61.92
C LYS A 3 46.16 -8.18 61.35
N ALA A 4 44.88 -8.20 61.64
CA ALA A 4 43.98 -9.19 61.14
C ALA A 4 43.74 -8.98 59.66
N ALA A 5 43.89 -10.00 58.85
CA ALA A 5 43.50 -10.05 57.46
C ALA A 5 42.05 -10.58 57.37
N SER A 6 41.15 -9.73 56.89
CA SER A 6 39.76 -10.11 56.59
C SER A 6 39.71 -10.73 55.19
N SER A 7 39.39 -11.99 55.12
CA SER A 7 39.11 -12.70 53.85
C SER A 7 37.69 -12.37 53.45
N VAL A 8 37.58 -11.68 52.31
CA VAL A 8 36.31 -11.46 51.64
C VAL A 8 36.07 -12.65 50.69
N GLU A 9 35.10 -13.46 51.07
CA GLU A 9 34.58 -14.56 50.28
C GLU A 9 33.67 -14.01 49.18
N VAL A 10 34.16 -14.00 47.92
CA VAL A 10 33.38 -13.61 46.78
C VAL A 10 32.53 -14.79 46.34
N LYS A 11 31.28 -14.75 46.70
CA LYS A 11 30.28 -15.71 46.26
C LYS A 11 29.90 -15.34 44.83
N SER A 12 30.43 -16.09 43.87
CA SER A 12 30.04 -16.01 42.46
C SER A 12 28.65 -16.64 42.28
N GLU A 13 27.63 -15.84 42.31
CA GLU A 13 26.31 -16.22 41.80
C GLU A 13 26.42 -16.18 40.27
N SER A 14 26.53 -17.34 39.66
CA SER A 14 26.32 -17.54 38.22
C SER A 14 24.83 -17.34 37.96
N GLU A 15 24.44 -16.14 37.56
CA GLU A 15 23.15 -15.91 36.89
C GLU A 15 23.14 -16.73 35.60
N GLU A 16 22.49 -17.91 35.66
CA GLU A 16 22.08 -18.60 34.44
C GLU A 16 21.12 -17.69 33.68
N THR A 17 21.65 -16.93 32.71
CA THR A 17 20.87 -16.19 31.73
C THR A 17 20.17 -17.24 30.87
N ILE A 18 18.95 -17.59 31.26
CA ILE A 18 18.06 -18.42 30.43
C ILE A 18 17.82 -17.66 29.14
N ASP A 19 18.24 -18.27 28.04
CA ASP A 19 18.02 -17.73 26.70
C ASP A 19 16.52 -17.37 26.52
N PRO A 20 16.17 -16.11 26.18
CA PRO A 20 14.80 -15.71 25.98
C PRO A 20 14.04 -16.58 24.98
N VAL A 21 14.74 -17.17 24.01
CA VAL A 21 14.17 -18.10 23.03
C VAL A 21 13.78 -19.43 23.69
N LEU A 22 14.60 -19.92 24.60
CA LEU A 22 14.30 -21.16 25.33
C LEU A 22 13.16 -20.97 26.33
N SER A 23 12.95 -19.77 26.85
CA SER A 23 11.82 -19.47 27.74
C SER A 23 10.48 -19.54 27.02
N MET A 24 10.46 -19.46 25.68
CA MET A 24 9.26 -19.65 24.85
C MET A 24 8.94 -21.13 24.55
N LEU A 25 9.81 -22.08 24.95
CA LEU A 25 9.54 -23.49 24.76
C LEU A 25 8.28 -23.92 25.53
N GLY A 26 7.26 -24.29 24.78
CA GLY A 26 5.98 -24.72 25.33
C GLY A 26 4.91 -23.63 25.46
N VAL A 27 5.24 -22.39 25.11
CA VAL A 27 4.23 -21.34 24.91
C VAL A 27 3.34 -21.77 23.74
N GLY A 28 2.04 -21.93 24.00
CA GLY A 28 1.10 -22.40 22.97
C GLY A 28 0.75 -23.90 23.01
N LYS A 29 1.33 -24.70 23.90
CA LYS A 29 0.93 -26.12 24.07
C LYS A 29 -0.58 -26.28 24.32
N HIS A 30 -1.21 -25.31 24.93
CA HIS A 30 -2.64 -25.28 25.18
C HIS A 30 -3.47 -25.11 23.88
N LEU A 31 -2.88 -24.55 22.82
CA LEU A 31 -3.52 -24.39 21.52
C LEU A 31 -3.69 -25.72 20.77
N TRP A 32 -2.91 -26.74 21.14
CA TRP A 32 -2.85 -28.04 20.48
C TRP A 32 -3.49 -29.18 21.33
N LYS A 33 -4.27 -28.81 22.36
CA LYS A 33 -4.87 -29.81 23.26
C LYS A 33 -5.85 -30.73 22.54
N ASP A 34 -6.55 -30.21 21.55
CA ASP A 34 -7.64 -30.92 20.88
C ASP A 34 -7.20 -31.59 19.57
N GLU A 35 -6.06 -31.19 19.00
CA GLU A 35 -5.56 -31.72 17.74
C GLU A 35 -4.04 -31.77 17.74
N PRO A 36 -3.39 -32.92 17.42
CA PRO A 36 -1.95 -33.02 17.23
C PRO A 36 -1.49 -32.11 16.07
N GLY A 37 -0.36 -31.45 16.25
CA GLY A 37 0.19 -30.50 15.27
C GLY A 37 0.31 -31.04 13.85
N ASP A 38 0.66 -32.32 13.71
CA ASP A 38 0.77 -33.00 12.41
C ASP A 38 -0.57 -33.06 11.68
N LYS A 39 -1.66 -33.38 12.40
CA LYS A 39 -3.02 -33.40 11.82
C LYS A 39 -3.48 -32.01 11.42
N PHE A 40 -3.15 -30.99 12.21
CA PHE A 40 -3.43 -29.60 11.87
C PHE A 40 -2.75 -29.17 10.57
N VAL A 41 -1.46 -29.50 10.42
CA VAL A 41 -0.69 -29.20 9.20
C VAL A 41 -1.24 -29.96 8.00
N GLU A 42 -1.64 -31.23 8.20
CA GLU A 42 -2.24 -32.04 7.13
C GLU A 42 -3.61 -31.50 6.70
N ARG A 43 -4.41 -31.04 7.64
CA ARG A 43 -5.68 -30.36 7.35
C ARG A 43 -5.47 -29.09 6.55
N LEU A 44 -4.50 -28.25 6.91
CA LEU A 44 -4.15 -27.04 6.15
C LEU A 44 -3.70 -27.40 4.73
N ARG A 45 -2.92 -28.45 4.56
CA ARG A 45 -2.51 -28.91 3.23
C ARG A 45 -3.66 -29.41 2.38
N CYS A 46 -4.62 -30.11 3.00
CA CYS A 46 -5.83 -30.57 2.30
C CYS A 46 -6.79 -29.42 1.98
N GLU A 47 -6.84 -28.38 2.81
CA GLU A 47 -7.61 -27.16 2.56
C GLU A 47 -7.00 -26.31 1.45
N ASP A 48 -5.65 -26.32 1.32
CA ASP A 48 -4.93 -25.69 0.21
C ASP A 48 -5.17 -26.38 -1.16
N LEU A 49 -5.64 -27.63 -1.18
CA LEU A 49 -6.08 -28.31 -2.40
C LEU A 49 -7.47 -27.84 -2.88
N ARG A 50 -8.21 -27.13 -2.04
CA ARG A 50 -9.34 -26.34 -2.51
C ARG A 50 -8.74 -25.16 -3.29
N PRO A 51 -9.03 -25.01 -4.61
CA PRO A 51 -8.59 -23.83 -5.32
C PRO A 51 -8.99 -22.63 -4.46
N PRO A 52 -8.06 -21.72 -4.15
CA PRO A 52 -8.37 -20.55 -3.34
C PRO A 52 -9.63 -19.95 -3.96
N PRO A 53 -10.63 -19.53 -3.15
CA PRO A 53 -11.79 -18.87 -3.68
C PRO A 53 -11.23 -17.79 -4.59
N PRO A 54 -11.73 -17.63 -5.82
CA PRO A 54 -11.16 -16.68 -6.75
C PRO A 54 -11.00 -15.40 -5.94
N PHE A 55 -9.72 -15.03 -5.68
CA PHE A 55 -9.42 -13.75 -5.06
C PHE A 55 -10.07 -12.75 -6.01
N ASN A 56 -11.28 -12.37 -5.69
CA ASN A 56 -11.96 -11.24 -6.28
C ASN A 56 -11.25 -9.97 -5.80
N HIS A 57 -9.93 -9.92 -6.04
CA HIS A 57 -9.37 -8.68 -6.46
C HIS A 57 -10.09 -8.42 -7.79
N ARG A 58 -11.15 -7.67 -7.73
CA ARG A 58 -11.67 -6.95 -8.88
C ARG A 58 -10.56 -5.99 -9.32
N ARG A 59 -9.45 -6.54 -9.78
CA ARG A 59 -8.60 -5.85 -10.72
C ARG A 59 -9.50 -5.70 -11.92
N GLY A 60 -9.86 -4.50 -12.22
CA GLY A 60 -10.64 -4.19 -13.39
C GLY A 60 -10.07 -4.97 -14.57
N SER A 61 -10.93 -5.40 -15.46
CA SER A 61 -10.46 -6.20 -16.60
C SER A 61 -9.30 -5.44 -17.26
N PRO A 62 -8.31 -6.12 -17.85
CA PRO A 62 -7.19 -5.45 -18.53
C PRO A 62 -7.66 -4.40 -19.55
N ALA A 63 -8.85 -4.57 -20.11
CA ALA A 63 -9.49 -3.60 -20.99
C ALA A 63 -9.95 -2.31 -20.27
N GLU A 64 -10.29 -2.39 -18.98
CA GLU A 64 -10.68 -1.20 -18.19
C GLU A 64 -9.48 -0.37 -17.74
N ASN A 65 -8.31 -1.02 -17.59
CA ASN A 65 -7.06 -0.38 -17.21
C ASN A 65 -6.28 0.15 -18.43
N ALA A 66 -6.72 -0.18 -19.64
CA ALA A 66 -6.07 0.32 -20.84
C ALA A 66 -6.03 1.86 -20.80
N PRO A 67 -4.89 2.51 -21.10
CA PRO A 67 -4.75 3.96 -21.08
C PRO A 67 -5.84 4.67 -21.88
N GLU A 68 -6.30 4.07 -22.97
CA GLU A 68 -7.38 4.56 -23.81
C GLU A 68 -8.72 4.61 -23.07
N SER A 69 -9.05 3.59 -22.29
CA SER A 69 -10.30 3.53 -21.54
C SER A 69 -10.31 4.55 -20.38
N VAL A 70 -9.15 4.75 -19.75
CA VAL A 70 -8.97 5.76 -18.71
C VAL A 70 -9.05 7.17 -19.31
N TRP A 71 -8.42 7.39 -20.46
CA TRP A 71 -8.46 8.68 -21.16
C TRP A 71 -9.90 9.07 -21.52
N ARG A 72 -10.69 8.15 -22.06
CA ARG A 72 -12.09 8.37 -22.38
C ARG A 72 -12.92 8.75 -21.14
N ARG A 73 -12.62 8.15 -19.98
CA ARG A 73 -13.27 8.56 -18.72
C ARG A 73 -12.87 9.97 -18.31
N ILE A 74 -11.62 10.35 -18.51
CA ILE A 74 -11.15 11.72 -18.26
C ILE A 74 -11.88 12.69 -19.18
N GLU A 75 -12.04 12.39 -20.45
CA GLU A 75 -12.80 13.23 -21.40
C GLU A 75 -14.26 13.40 -20.99
N ASN A 76 -14.90 12.34 -20.54
CA ASN A 76 -16.32 12.36 -20.15
C ASN A 76 -16.60 13.17 -18.88
N HIS A 77 -15.64 13.31 -17.99
CA HIS A 77 -15.79 14.02 -16.71
C HIS A 77 -15.11 15.40 -16.69
N GLN A 78 -14.76 15.94 -17.87
CA GLN A 78 -14.19 17.29 -17.95
C GLN A 78 -15.16 18.35 -17.42
N GLY A 79 -14.63 19.39 -16.79
CA GLY A 79 -15.43 20.46 -16.18
C GLY A 79 -16.00 20.13 -14.80
N GLU A 80 -16.00 18.87 -14.39
CA GLU A 80 -16.42 18.49 -13.05
C GLU A 80 -15.37 18.85 -12.00
N GLN A 81 -15.83 19.02 -10.75
CA GLN A 81 -14.94 19.31 -9.62
C GLN A 81 -14.29 18.06 -9.06
N PHE A 82 -12.98 18.10 -8.94
CA PHE A 82 -12.13 17.07 -8.34
C PHE A 82 -11.38 17.63 -7.13
N LYS A 83 -10.71 16.74 -6.39
CA LYS A 83 -9.91 17.12 -5.21
C LYS A 83 -8.52 16.53 -5.31
N THR A 84 -7.51 17.33 -4.99
CA THR A 84 -6.14 16.84 -4.82
C THR A 84 -6.03 15.94 -3.58
N ALA A 85 -4.88 15.28 -3.38
CA ALA A 85 -4.59 14.54 -2.15
C ALA A 85 -4.74 15.40 -0.88
N THR A 86 -4.45 16.69 -0.97
CA THR A 86 -4.63 17.69 0.11
C THR A 86 -6.05 18.26 0.18
N LYS A 87 -7.01 17.63 -0.50
CA LYS A 87 -8.44 18.02 -0.55
C LYS A 87 -8.71 19.40 -1.17
N LEU A 88 -7.76 19.98 -1.89
CA LEU A 88 -7.94 21.24 -2.61
C LEU A 88 -8.80 21.00 -3.86
N PRO A 89 -9.88 21.78 -4.05
CA PRO A 89 -10.74 21.62 -5.22
C PRO A 89 -10.07 22.13 -6.49
N PHE A 90 -10.29 21.43 -7.59
CA PHE A 90 -9.87 21.85 -8.93
C PHE A 90 -10.83 21.31 -9.98
N THR A 91 -10.80 21.91 -11.15
CA THR A 91 -11.48 21.41 -12.34
C THR A 91 -10.46 21.25 -13.47
N TYR A 92 -10.83 20.59 -14.53
CA TYR A 92 -9.96 20.47 -15.69
C TYR A 92 -10.75 20.51 -17.00
N ALA A 93 -10.06 20.81 -18.07
CA ALA A 93 -10.57 20.71 -19.43
C ALA A 93 -9.55 19.94 -20.29
N VAL A 94 -10.08 19.10 -21.18
CA VAL A 94 -9.26 18.36 -22.16
C VAL A 94 -9.21 19.17 -23.44
N GLU A 95 -8.01 19.44 -23.93
CA GLU A 95 -7.80 20.15 -25.19
C GLU A 95 -6.81 19.38 -26.06
N GLY A 96 -7.30 18.73 -27.11
CA GLY A 96 -6.51 17.85 -27.94
C GLY A 96 -5.90 16.70 -27.15
N THR A 97 -4.58 16.59 -27.14
CA THR A 97 -3.83 15.54 -26.43
C THR A 97 -3.33 15.96 -25.06
N GLY A 98 -3.98 16.91 -24.40
CA GLY A 98 -3.55 17.37 -23.09
C GLY A 98 -4.67 17.91 -22.23
N ILE A 99 -4.34 18.08 -20.95
CA ILE A 99 -5.27 18.51 -19.90
C ILE A 99 -4.80 19.85 -19.36
N TRP A 100 -5.74 20.77 -19.21
CA TRP A 100 -5.56 22.02 -18.49
C TRP A 100 -6.24 21.91 -17.13
N PHE A 101 -5.52 22.20 -16.08
CA PHE A 101 -6.09 22.29 -14.74
C PHE A 101 -6.47 23.73 -14.39
N PHE A 102 -7.56 23.87 -13.65
CA PHE A 102 -8.08 25.15 -13.15
C PHE A 102 -8.24 25.07 -11.64
N ARG A 103 -7.74 26.08 -10.95
CA ARG A 103 -7.90 26.24 -9.52
C ARG A 103 -8.46 27.62 -9.21
N ASN A 104 -9.55 27.67 -8.43
CA ASN A 104 -10.24 28.94 -8.12
C ASN A 104 -10.55 29.78 -9.36
N GLY A 105 -10.97 29.14 -10.44
CA GLY A 105 -11.28 29.79 -11.71
C GLY A 105 -10.05 30.25 -12.53
N LYS A 106 -8.82 30.09 -12.00
CA LYS A 106 -7.60 30.43 -12.73
C LYS A 106 -7.00 29.19 -13.38
N ARG A 107 -6.65 29.30 -14.66
CA ARG A 107 -5.94 28.25 -15.39
C ARG A 107 -4.50 28.16 -14.88
N ILE A 108 -4.04 26.93 -14.67
CA ILE A 108 -2.62 26.65 -14.37
C ILE A 108 -1.86 26.79 -15.69
N GLU A 109 -0.71 27.44 -15.65
CA GLU A 109 0.06 27.83 -16.83
C GLU A 109 0.58 26.66 -17.67
N ARG A 110 0.59 25.45 -17.12
CA ARG A 110 1.15 24.28 -17.76
C ARG A 110 0.08 23.33 -18.25
N LYS A 111 0.24 22.85 -19.47
CA LYS A 111 -0.60 21.82 -20.07
C LYS A 111 0.00 20.45 -19.79
N LEU A 112 -0.75 19.59 -19.13
CA LEU A 112 -0.34 18.19 -18.91
C LEU A 112 -0.56 17.41 -20.21
N SER A 113 0.48 16.81 -20.77
CA SER A 113 0.35 16.00 -21.97
C SER A 113 -0.22 14.61 -21.67
N ARG A 114 -0.91 14.02 -22.66
CA ARG A 114 -1.42 12.64 -22.59
C ARG A 114 -0.32 11.64 -22.20
N THR A 115 0.87 11.78 -22.75
CA THR A 115 2.02 10.91 -22.43
C THR A 115 2.36 10.90 -20.92
N GLN A 116 2.19 12.02 -20.23
CA GLN A 116 2.38 12.10 -18.78
C GLN A 116 1.28 11.33 -18.03
N VAL A 117 0.04 11.43 -18.51
CA VAL A 117 -1.10 10.68 -17.97
C VAL A 117 -0.87 9.18 -18.16
N ASP A 118 -0.46 8.74 -19.36
CA ASP A 118 -0.19 7.34 -19.67
C ASP A 118 0.94 6.76 -18.79
N LYS A 119 2.00 7.55 -18.53
CA LYS A 119 3.06 7.18 -17.59
C LYS A 119 2.55 7.01 -16.16
N ALA A 120 1.62 7.84 -15.73
CA ALA A 120 1.02 7.70 -14.40
C ALA A 120 0.09 6.48 -14.33
N ILE A 121 -0.71 6.23 -15.36
CA ILE A 121 -1.59 5.05 -15.45
C ILE A 121 -0.75 3.76 -15.40
N ALA A 122 0.39 3.71 -16.08
CA ALA A 122 1.29 2.55 -16.06
C ALA A 122 1.87 2.24 -14.67
N ARG A 123 1.88 3.23 -13.76
CA ARG A 123 2.33 3.07 -12.36
C ARG A 123 1.19 2.74 -11.39
N CYS A 124 -0.06 2.78 -11.84
CA CYS A 124 -1.20 2.45 -10.99
C CYS A 124 -1.20 0.96 -10.58
N PRO A 125 -1.63 0.65 -9.34
CA PRO A 125 -2.22 1.52 -8.32
C PRO A 125 -1.20 2.40 -7.59
N LEU A 126 -1.52 3.69 -7.44
CA LEU A 126 -0.66 4.63 -6.73
C LEU A 126 -1.04 4.68 -5.24
N ALA A 127 -0.08 4.41 -4.37
CA ALA A 127 -0.28 4.54 -2.93
C ALA A 127 -0.05 5.98 -2.43
N SER A 128 0.80 6.74 -3.14
CA SER A 128 1.21 8.08 -2.73
C SER A 128 1.51 8.98 -3.93
N THR A 129 1.38 10.29 -3.73
CA THR A 129 1.79 11.31 -4.71
C THR A 129 3.29 11.27 -5.01
N THR A 130 4.11 10.70 -4.10
CA THR A 130 5.56 10.61 -4.27
C THR A 130 5.97 9.69 -5.43
N GLU A 131 5.14 8.70 -5.77
CA GLU A 131 5.42 7.75 -6.86
C GLU A 131 5.40 8.37 -8.25
N ILE A 132 4.70 9.50 -8.38
CA ILE A 132 4.60 10.25 -9.63
C ILE A 132 5.15 11.67 -9.51
N LYS A 133 5.97 11.93 -8.50
CA LYS A 133 6.55 13.28 -8.24
C LYS A 133 7.41 13.80 -9.39
N ASP A 134 7.95 12.91 -10.21
CA ASP A 134 8.72 13.21 -11.42
C ASP A 134 7.85 13.70 -12.59
N LEU A 135 6.52 13.52 -12.50
CA LEU A 135 5.60 13.97 -13.52
C LEU A 135 5.12 15.40 -13.26
N MET A 136 4.78 16.10 -14.34
CA MET A 136 4.22 17.45 -14.24
C MET A 136 2.87 17.41 -13.53
N ASP A 137 2.61 18.44 -12.71
CA ASP A 137 1.33 18.61 -12.02
C ASP A 137 0.84 17.37 -11.26
N TYR A 138 1.79 16.59 -10.74
CA TYR A 138 1.57 15.29 -10.10
C TYR A 138 0.47 15.31 -9.02
N ALA A 139 0.31 16.42 -8.28
CA ALA A 139 -0.70 16.54 -7.24
C ALA A 139 -2.13 16.53 -7.81
N TYR A 140 -2.34 17.20 -8.94
CA TYR A 140 -3.62 17.21 -9.66
C TYR A 140 -3.84 15.90 -10.38
N LEU A 141 -2.80 15.38 -11.03
CA LEU A 141 -2.84 14.09 -11.72
C LEU A 141 -3.16 12.94 -10.76
N PHE A 142 -2.56 12.91 -9.58
CA PHE A 142 -2.89 11.94 -8.54
C PHE A 142 -4.35 12.05 -8.12
N GLY A 143 -4.82 13.28 -7.82
CA GLY A 143 -6.21 13.50 -7.43
C GLY A 143 -7.21 13.08 -8.51
N LEU A 144 -6.88 13.31 -9.78
CA LEU A 144 -7.68 12.90 -10.93
C LEU A 144 -7.75 11.37 -11.05
N LEU A 145 -6.61 10.68 -11.04
CA LEU A 145 -6.54 9.22 -11.22
C LEU A 145 -7.12 8.45 -10.03
N MET A 146 -7.02 8.98 -8.82
CA MET A 146 -7.54 8.32 -7.62
C MET A 146 -9.01 8.60 -7.36
N ASP A 147 -9.66 9.49 -8.12
CA ASP A 147 -11.10 9.72 -8.03
C ASP A 147 -11.89 8.49 -8.50
N ALA A 148 -12.94 8.15 -7.75
CA ALA A 148 -13.76 6.96 -8.01
C ALA A 148 -14.38 6.95 -9.42
N ARG A 149 -14.67 8.12 -9.98
CA ARG A 149 -15.24 8.27 -11.34
C ARG A 149 -14.26 7.86 -12.43
N ILE A 150 -12.97 8.11 -12.21
CA ILE A 150 -11.89 7.77 -13.16
C ILE A 150 -11.37 6.37 -12.89
N ARG A 151 -11.15 6.04 -11.63
CA ARG A 151 -10.58 4.77 -11.20
C ARG A 151 -11.47 3.56 -11.52
N ARG A 152 -12.77 3.59 -11.21
CA ARG A 152 -13.79 2.56 -11.50
C ARG A 152 -13.37 1.11 -11.25
N HIS A 153 -12.68 0.78 -10.22
CA HIS A 153 -12.14 -0.57 -9.98
C HIS A 153 -11.01 -0.99 -10.94
N ALA A 154 -10.44 -0.06 -11.69
CA ALA A 154 -9.36 -0.36 -12.62
C ALA A 154 -8.05 -0.72 -11.87
N TRP A 155 -7.84 -0.16 -10.68
CA TRP A 155 -6.73 -0.44 -9.79
C TRP A 155 -7.12 -0.29 -8.31
#